data_31e0b2da3747550bb4cf792ae4709a95
#
_entry.id   31e0b2da3747550bb4cf792ae4709a95
#
_cell.length_a   1.000
_cell.length_b   1.000
_cell.length_c   1.000
_cell.angle_alpha   90.00
_cell.angle_beta   90.00
_cell.angle_gamma   90.00
#
_symmetry.space_group_name_H-M   'P 1'
#
loop_
_entity.id
_entity.type
_entity.pdbx_description
1 polymer ?
#
loop_
_entity_poly.entity_id
_entity_poly.type
_entity_poly.pdbx_seq_one_letter_code
_entity_poly.pdbx_strand_id
1 'polypeptide(L)'
;LICKDDFAINSRSDRKGSCGISKYDGSCSLIITVLKPHHSLNSRFYHHLLRSHFFSEEFYRNGFGIVSDLWTTKWATMRDIYIPVPPPDEQDQIVRFLDWKISSINRMIAIKRKEISCLDTLKKTMINHAVMRGIRKSVPLKDSGIKWLGQVPAHWFITNLRQLLHVVSEKK
;
A
#
# COMPACT_ATOMS: atom_id res chain seq x y z
N LEU A 1 1.41 26.80 9.42
CA LEU A 1 0.29 26.26 10.19
C LEU A 1 -0.79 25.76 9.25
N ILE A 2 -1.48 24.72 9.64
CA ILE A 2 -2.64 24.14 8.97
C ILE A 2 -3.75 23.98 10.01
N CYS A 3 -4.98 24.29 9.64
CA CYS A 3 -6.15 24.07 10.48
C CYS A 3 -6.96 22.88 9.97
N LYS A 4 -7.82 22.36 10.84
CA LYS A 4 -8.82 21.37 10.45
C LYS A 4 -9.66 21.94 9.28
N ASP A 5 -9.96 21.07 8.31
CA ASP A 5 -10.68 21.37 7.06
C ASP A 5 -9.91 22.22 6.05
N ASP A 6 -8.67 22.64 6.33
CA ASP A 6 -7.79 23.20 5.32
C ASP A 6 -7.38 22.12 4.31
N PHE A 7 -7.18 22.51 3.07
CA PHE A 7 -6.64 21.64 2.03
C PHE A 7 -5.12 21.82 1.95
N ALA A 8 -4.41 20.69 1.99
CA ALA A 8 -2.96 20.66 1.89
C ALA A 8 -2.53 19.93 0.63
N ILE A 9 -1.61 20.51 -0.14
CA ILE A 9 -1.04 19.88 -1.33
C ILE A 9 0.49 19.97 -1.31
N ASN A 10 1.15 18.85 -1.58
CA ASN A 10 2.59 18.84 -1.78
C ASN A 10 2.92 19.50 -3.11
N SER A 11 3.67 20.62 -3.05
CA SER A 11 4.06 21.35 -4.25
C SER A 11 5.20 20.69 -5.03
N ARG A 12 5.86 19.66 -4.50
CA ARG A 12 6.92 18.92 -5.19
C ARG A 12 6.41 17.71 -5.94
N SER A 13 7.05 17.38 -7.04
CA SER A 13 6.66 16.30 -7.94
C SER A 13 6.98 14.88 -7.46
N ASP A 14 7.92 14.72 -6.53
CA ASP A 14 8.33 13.44 -5.98
C ASP A 14 7.17 12.62 -5.39
N ARG A 15 6.08 13.32 -5.06
CA ARG A 15 4.85 12.72 -4.53
C ARG A 15 3.62 13.24 -5.25
N LYS A 16 3.57 13.01 -6.55
CA LYS A 16 2.45 13.38 -7.42
C LYS A 16 1.10 12.99 -6.82
N GLY A 17 0.16 13.94 -6.77
CA GLY A 17 -1.17 13.71 -6.17
C GLY A 17 -1.19 13.59 -4.64
N SER A 18 -0.08 13.92 -3.94
CA SER A 18 -0.05 13.94 -2.49
C SER A 18 -0.73 15.20 -1.95
N CYS A 19 -2.03 15.09 -1.71
CA CYS A 19 -2.87 16.17 -1.20
C CYS A 19 -4.01 15.62 -0.35
N GLY A 20 -4.68 16.49 0.40
CA GLY A 20 -5.86 16.10 1.18
C GLY A 20 -6.37 17.21 2.10
N ILE A 21 -7.49 16.93 2.73
CA ILE A 21 -8.10 17.78 3.76
C ILE A 21 -7.51 17.40 5.12
N SER A 22 -7.09 18.39 5.87
CA SER A 22 -6.58 18.18 7.23
C SER A 22 -7.70 17.77 8.19
N LYS A 23 -7.43 16.78 9.01
CA LYS A 23 -8.34 16.35 10.09
C LYS A 23 -8.02 17.04 11.42
N TYR A 24 -6.88 17.72 11.50
CA TYR A 24 -6.34 18.29 12.73
C TYR A 24 -5.72 19.66 12.50
N ASP A 25 -5.64 20.44 13.56
CA ASP A 25 -4.81 21.64 13.61
C ASP A 25 -3.36 21.26 13.89
N GLY A 26 -2.40 22.00 13.28
CA GLY A 26 -1.00 21.68 13.51
C GLY A 26 -0.03 22.44 12.61
N SER A 27 1.16 21.89 12.46
CA SER A 27 2.20 22.41 11.56
C SER A 27 2.44 21.43 10.42
N CYS A 28 2.87 21.93 9.28
CA CYS A 28 3.24 21.14 8.12
C CYS A 28 4.59 21.61 7.54
N SER A 29 5.17 20.79 6.68
CA SER A 29 6.41 21.12 5.98
C SER A 29 6.24 22.33 5.06
N LEU A 30 7.32 23.08 4.84
CA LEU A 30 7.37 24.23 3.94
C LEU A 30 7.11 23.86 2.47
N ILE A 31 7.24 22.61 2.09
CA ILE A 31 6.91 22.14 0.74
C ILE A 31 5.40 21.94 0.53
N ILE A 32 4.61 22.03 1.60
CA ILE A 32 3.16 21.91 1.54
C ILE A 32 2.54 23.29 1.36
N THR A 33 1.76 23.42 0.31
CA THR A 33 0.89 24.59 0.14
C THR A 33 -0.43 24.31 0.85
N VAL A 34 -0.80 25.20 1.78
CA VAL A 34 -2.07 25.11 2.51
C VAL A 34 -3.05 26.10 1.90
N LEU A 35 -4.24 25.63 1.56
CA LEU A 35 -5.31 26.38 0.94
C LEU A 35 -6.54 26.39 1.84
N LYS A 36 -7.11 27.57 2.02
CA LYS A 36 -8.40 27.74 2.73
C LYS A 36 -9.51 28.04 1.73
N PRO A 37 -10.67 27.40 1.86
CA PRO A 37 -11.80 27.73 1.00
C PRO A 37 -12.30 29.16 1.26
N HIS A 38 -12.66 29.89 0.21
CA HIS A 38 -13.28 31.22 0.33
C HIS A 38 -14.72 31.17 0.83
N HIS A 39 -15.41 30.03 0.58
CA HIS A 39 -16.80 29.79 0.93
C HIS A 39 -16.96 28.39 1.49
N SER A 40 -18.14 28.09 2.01
CA SER A 40 -18.46 26.72 2.41
C SER A 40 -18.41 25.80 1.19
N LEU A 41 -17.43 24.90 1.19
CA LEU A 41 -17.22 23.88 0.16
C LEU A 41 -17.44 22.49 0.78
N ASN A 42 -17.95 21.55 -0.01
CA ASN A 42 -17.95 20.15 0.39
C ASN A 42 -16.51 19.64 0.36
N SER A 43 -15.82 19.68 1.50
CA SER A 43 -14.41 19.29 1.65
C SER A 43 -14.14 17.85 1.17
N ARG A 44 -15.12 16.94 1.34
CA ARG A 44 -15.00 15.54 0.90
C ARG A 44 -15.03 15.39 -0.61
N PHE A 45 -15.90 16.15 -1.30
CA PHE A 45 -15.93 16.19 -2.75
C PHE A 45 -14.59 16.69 -3.31
N TYR A 46 -14.11 17.83 -2.80
CA TYR A 46 -12.85 18.40 -3.23
C TYR A 46 -11.64 17.53 -2.86
N HIS A 47 -11.71 16.81 -1.74
CA HIS A 47 -10.70 15.80 -1.41
C HIS A 47 -10.56 14.76 -2.52
N HIS A 48 -11.67 14.24 -3.04
CA HIS A 48 -11.66 13.27 -4.13
C HIS A 48 -11.23 13.89 -5.47
N LEU A 49 -11.78 15.08 -5.79
CA LEU A 49 -11.47 15.80 -7.03
C LEU A 49 -9.98 16.08 -7.16
N LEU A 50 -9.40 16.72 -6.14
CA LEU A 50 -7.99 17.14 -6.15
C LEU A 50 -7.01 15.95 -5.99
N ARG A 51 -7.48 14.76 -5.67
CA ARG A 51 -6.72 13.52 -5.69
C ARG A 51 -6.96 12.70 -6.95
N SER A 52 -7.83 13.15 -7.85
CA SER A 52 -8.07 12.43 -9.11
C SER A 52 -6.81 12.43 -9.98
N HIS A 53 -6.68 11.41 -10.80
CA HIS A 53 -5.58 11.30 -11.75
C HIS A 53 -5.51 12.52 -12.67
N PHE A 54 -6.64 12.97 -13.21
CA PHE A 54 -6.69 14.10 -14.12
C PHE A 54 -6.21 15.42 -13.48
N PHE A 55 -6.65 15.71 -12.25
CA PHE A 55 -6.15 16.88 -11.54
C PHE A 55 -4.66 16.76 -11.22
N SER A 56 -4.21 15.58 -10.81
CA SER A 56 -2.79 15.34 -10.52
C SER A 56 -1.90 15.57 -11.74
N GLU A 57 -2.34 15.14 -12.94
CA GLU A 57 -1.62 15.38 -14.19
C GLU A 57 -1.61 16.87 -14.56
N GLU A 58 -2.75 17.55 -14.44
CA GLU A 58 -2.83 18.97 -14.72
C GLU A 58 -2.01 19.80 -13.74
N PHE A 59 -2.05 19.45 -12.45
CA PHE A 59 -1.21 20.07 -11.44
C PHE A 59 0.28 19.92 -11.77
N TYR A 60 0.70 18.73 -12.19
CA TYR A 60 2.08 18.47 -12.60
C TYR A 60 2.46 19.27 -13.85
N ARG A 61 1.57 19.35 -14.85
CA ARG A 61 1.80 20.11 -16.08
C ARG A 61 2.06 21.60 -15.81
N ASN A 62 1.41 22.18 -14.81
CA ASN A 62 1.58 23.56 -14.39
C ASN A 62 2.80 23.79 -13.48
N GLY A 63 3.61 22.77 -13.25
CA GLY A 63 4.86 22.89 -12.52
C GLY A 63 6.02 23.34 -13.38
N PHE A 64 7.12 23.66 -12.73
CA PHE A 64 8.38 24.03 -13.37
C PHE A 64 9.57 23.52 -12.55
N GLY A 65 10.70 23.31 -13.22
CA GLY A 65 11.95 22.86 -12.63
C GLY A 65 12.94 22.42 -13.71
N ILE A 66 14.22 22.42 -13.39
CA ILE A 66 15.29 22.04 -14.34
C ILE A 66 15.39 20.51 -14.42
N VAL A 67 15.18 19.84 -13.30
CA VAL A 67 15.20 18.38 -13.17
C VAL A 67 13.99 17.90 -12.37
N SER A 68 13.65 16.61 -12.50
CA SER A 68 12.48 16.02 -11.86
C SER A 68 12.42 16.25 -10.35
N ASP A 69 13.55 16.16 -9.67
CA ASP A 69 13.65 16.33 -8.21
C ASP A 69 13.39 17.78 -7.76
N LEU A 70 13.58 18.75 -8.66
CA LEU A 70 13.35 20.18 -8.40
C LEU A 70 12.04 20.69 -8.99
N TRP A 71 11.26 19.79 -9.63
CA TRP A 71 9.96 20.16 -10.17
C TRP A 71 9.01 20.58 -9.07
N THR A 72 8.40 21.75 -9.24
CA THR A 72 7.49 22.30 -8.23
C THR A 72 6.33 23.04 -8.88
N THR A 73 5.14 22.91 -8.33
CA THR A 73 3.94 23.63 -8.73
C THR A 73 3.56 24.58 -7.60
N LYS A 74 3.82 25.88 -7.80
CA LYS A 74 3.52 26.92 -6.82
C LYS A 74 2.08 27.41 -6.95
N TRP A 75 1.57 28.08 -5.91
CA TRP A 75 0.23 28.70 -5.95
C TRP A 75 0.04 29.60 -7.19
N ALA A 76 1.04 30.38 -7.56
CA ALA A 76 0.97 31.29 -8.71
C ALA A 76 0.63 30.59 -10.04
N THR A 77 0.99 29.31 -10.18
CA THR A 77 0.71 28.53 -11.40
C THR A 77 -0.51 27.61 -11.24
N MET A 78 -0.74 27.04 -10.06
CA MET A 78 -1.87 26.11 -9.88
C MET A 78 -3.22 26.81 -9.68
N ARG A 79 -3.24 28.09 -9.26
CA ARG A 79 -4.48 28.86 -9.03
C ARG A 79 -5.36 29.01 -10.26
N ASP A 80 -4.75 28.90 -11.44
CA ASP A 80 -5.41 29.09 -12.74
C ASP A 80 -5.90 27.76 -13.34
N ILE A 81 -5.75 26.63 -12.60
CA ILE A 81 -6.28 25.33 -13.03
C ILE A 81 -7.80 25.33 -12.87
N TYR A 82 -8.49 25.07 -13.97
CA TYR A 82 -9.95 24.93 -13.96
C TYR A 82 -10.39 23.62 -13.33
N ILE A 83 -11.39 23.68 -12.46
CA ILE A 83 -12.00 22.51 -11.80
C ILE A 83 -13.52 22.55 -11.97
N PRO A 84 -14.18 21.40 -12.07
CA PRO A 84 -15.64 21.34 -12.10
C PRO A 84 -16.22 21.64 -10.71
N VAL A 85 -17.35 22.37 -10.69
CA VAL A 85 -18.09 22.70 -9.48
C VAL A 85 -19.55 22.28 -9.65
N PRO A 86 -19.90 21.00 -9.38
CA PRO A 86 -21.28 20.54 -9.42
C PRO A 86 -22.16 21.26 -8.36
N PRO A 87 -23.47 21.27 -8.52
CA PRO A 87 -24.38 21.72 -7.47
C PRO A 87 -24.15 20.96 -6.14
N PRO A 88 -24.39 21.57 -4.97
CA PRO A 88 -24.11 20.98 -3.67
C PRO A 88 -24.74 19.59 -3.48
N ASP A 89 -26.00 19.40 -3.88
CA ASP A 89 -26.69 18.12 -3.79
C ASP A 89 -26.00 17.03 -4.62
N GLU A 90 -25.49 17.38 -5.78
CA GLU A 90 -24.75 16.43 -6.63
C GLU A 90 -23.37 16.11 -6.03
N GLN A 91 -22.69 17.09 -5.44
CA GLN A 91 -21.44 16.83 -4.70
C GLN A 91 -21.65 15.79 -3.59
N ASP A 92 -22.75 15.91 -2.83
CA ASP A 92 -23.11 14.97 -1.76
C ASP A 92 -23.45 13.58 -2.31
N GLN A 93 -24.11 13.49 -3.45
CA GLN A 93 -24.39 12.22 -4.11
C GLN A 93 -23.10 11.54 -4.57
N ILE A 94 -22.20 12.29 -5.19
CA ILE A 94 -20.87 11.79 -5.64
C ILE A 94 -20.08 11.27 -4.43
N VAL A 95 -20.03 12.01 -3.34
CA VAL A 95 -19.31 11.60 -2.12
C VAL A 95 -19.89 10.30 -1.57
N ARG A 96 -21.21 10.19 -1.41
CA ARG A 96 -21.87 8.96 -0.94
C ARG A 96 -21.57 7.76 -1.84
N PHE A 97 -21.63 7.96 -3.15
CA PHE A 97 -21.30 6.90 -4.12
C PHE A 97 -19.85 6.45 -3.99
N LEU A 98 -18.91 7.39 -3.91
CA LEU A 98 -17.49 7.07 -3.78
C LEU A 98 -17.17 6.36 -2.46
N ASP A 99 -17.74 6.81 -1.35
CA ASP A 99 -17.58 6.17 -0.05
C ASP A 99 -18.05 4.71 -0.07
N TRP A 100 -19.22 4.46 -0.64
CA TRP A 100 -19.75 3.11 -0.76
C TRP A 100 -18.85 2.23 -1.65
N LYS A 101 -18.45 2.72 -2.82
CA LYS A 101 -17.60 1.97 -3.76
C LYS A 101 -16.21 1.71 -3.19
N ILE A 102 -15.56 2.74 -2.64
CA ILE A 102 -14.21 2.62 -2.06
C ILE A 102 -14.23 1.67 -0.86
N SER A 103 -15.24 1.77 0.00
CA SER A 103 -15.42 0.84 1.13
C SER A 103 -15.59 -0.60 0.66
N SER A 104 -16.40 -0.84 -0.37
CA SER A 104 -16.60 -2.17 -0.96
C SER A 104 -15.29 -2.73 -1.55
N ILE A 105 -14.55 -1.91 -2.31
CA ILE A 105 -13.26 -2.30 -2.88
C ILE A 105 -12.25 -2.61 -1.78
N ASN A 106 -12.16 -1.77 -0.75
CA ASN A 106 -11.23 -1.99 0.37
C ASN A 106 -11.55 -3.29 1.13
N ARG A 107 -12.84 -3.63 1.29
CA ARG A 107 -13.26 -4.92 1.86
C ARG A 107 -12.78 -6.10 0.99
N MET A 108 -12.95 -6.01 -0.33
CA MET A 108 -12.46 -7.04 -1.25
C MET A 108 -10.93 -7.19 -1.17
N ILE A 109 -10.19 -6.09 -1.14
CA ILE A 109 -8.73 -6.09 -0.98
C ILE A 109 -8.33 -6.79 0.32
N ALA A 110 -9.01 -6.48 1.43
CA ALA A 110 -8.74 -7.10 2.73
C ALA A 110 -8.97 -8.62 2.70
N ILE A 111 -10.07 -9.08 2.07
CA ILE A 111 -10.40 -10.49 1.89
C ILE A 111 -9.29 -11.18 1.07
N LYS A 112 -8.89 -10.59 -0.07
CA LYS A 112 -7.86 -11.16 -0.93
C LYS A 112 -6.48 -11.23 -0.26
N ARG A 113 -6.13 -10.25 0.55
CA ARG A 113 -4.89 -10.30 1.36
C ARG A 113 -4.91 -11.44 2.37
N LYS A 114 -6.06 -11.66 3.01
CA LYS A 114 -6.24 -12.80 3.94
C LYS A 114 -6.15 -14.13 3.21
N GLU A 115 -6.75 -14.26 2.04
CA GLU A 115 -6.68 -15.45 1.19
C GLU A 115 -5.22 -15.78 0.81
N ILE A 116 -4.46 -14.79 0.34
CA ILE A 116 -3.04 -14.93 0.02
C ILE A 116 -2.25 -15.42 1.25
N SER A 117 -2.45 -14.82 2.41
CA SER A 117 -1.79 -15.25 3.65
C SER A 117 -2.12 -16.71 4.03
N CYS A 118 -3.38 -17.11 3.85
CA CYS A 118 -3.82 -18.47 4.08
C CYS A 118 -3.13 -19.48 3.13
N LEU A 119 -3.05 -19.13 1.84
CA LEU A 119 -2.38 -19.95 0.82
C LEU A 119 -0.87 -20.07 1.08
N ASP A 120 -0.21 -19.00 1.51
CA ASP A 120 1.19 -19.04 1.90
C ASP A 120 1.43 -19.95 3.12
N THR A 121 0.53 -19.90 4.08
CA THR A 121 0.58 -20.79 5.25
C THR A 121 0.36 -22.25 4.84
N LEU A 122 -0.63 -22.52 3.99
CA LEU A 122 -0.90 -23.85 3.46
C LEU A 122 0.30 -24.39 2.69
N LYS A 123 0.88 -23.59 1.80
CA LYS A 123 2.10 -23.94 1.05
C LYS A 123 3.24 -24.36 1.98
N LYS A 124 3.53 -23.55 3.02
CA LYS A 124 4.58 -23.87 4.00
C LYS A 124 4.27 -25.16 4.75
N THR A 125 3.03 -25.36 5.17
CA THR A 125 2.58 -26.56 5.88
C THR A 125 2.70 -27.80 4.99
N MET A 126 2.31 -27.71 3.72
CA MET A 126 2.43 -28.82 2.77
C MET A 126 3.89 -29.18 2.51
N ILE A 127 4.76 -28.19 2.29
CA ILE A 127 6.20 -28.42 2.11
C ILE A 127 6.77 -29.12 3.35
N ASN A 128 6.55 -28.54 4.53
CA ASN A 128 7.04 -29.10 5.79
C ASN A 128 6.55 -30.56 5.99
N HIS A 129 5.26 -30.78 5.75
CA HIS A 129 4.71 -32.13 5.88
C HIS A 129 5.36 -33.11 4.90
N ALA A 130 5.50 -32.72 3.63
CA ALA A 130 6.07 -33.58 2.60
C ALA A 130 7.54 -33.93 2.85
N VAL A 131 8.36 -32.92 3.25
CA VAL A 131 9.80 -33.17 3.48
C VAL A 131 10.12 -33.83 4.82
N MET A 132 9.22 -33.74 5.80
CA MET A 132 9.44 -34.30 7.13
C MET A 132 8.74 -35.68 7.34
N ARG A 133 7.58 -35.86 6.72
CA ARG A 133 6.75 -37.05 6.93
C ARG A 133 6.47 -37.84 5.66
N GLY A 134 6.97 -37.37 4.51
CA GLY A 134 6.68 -37.97 3.21
C GLY A 134 5.26 -37.70 2.73
N ILE A 135 4.92 -38.22 1.56
CA ILE A 135 3.62 -38.01 0.89
C ILE A 135 2.65 -39.20 1.08
N ARG A 136 3.12 -40.32 1.57
CA ARG A 136 2.30 -41.53 1.79
C ARG A 136 1.62 -41.46 3.16
N LYS A 137 0.30 -41.55 3.20
CA LYS A 137 -0.50 -41.42 4.44
C LYS A 137 -0.41 -42.61 5.40
N SER A 138 -0.02 -43.80 4.91
CA SER A 138 -0.07 -45.06 5.68
C SER A 138 1.30 -45.56 6.11
N VAL A 139 2.32 -44.75 6.12
CA VAL A 139 3.67 -45.16 6.51
C VAL A 139 3.80 -45.07 8.04
N PRO A 140 4.25 -46.11 8.75
CA PRO A 140 4.54 -46.02 10.17
C PRO A 140 5.64 -44.97 10.41
N LEU A 141 5.48 -44.19 11.49
CA LEU A 141 6.44 -43.18 11.92
C LEU A 141 7.30 -43.73 13.06
N LYS A 142 8.54 -43.25 13.15
CA LYS A 142 9.44 -43.45 14.28
C LYS A 142 9.92 -42.11 14.83
N ASP A 143 10.24 -42.05 16.10
CA ASP A 143 10.92 -40.89 16.69
C ASP A 143 12.33 -40.77 16.10
N SER A 144 12.69 -39.57 15.66
CA SER A 144 14.01 -39.29 15.13
C SER A 144 15.09 -39.18 16.22
N GLY A 145 14.71 -39.00 17.47
CA GLY A 145 15.60 -38.64 18.58
C GLY A 145 16.12 -37.18 18.51
N ILE A 146 15.67 -36.41 17.51
CA ILE A 146 16.11 -35.02 17.28
C ILE A 146 14.91 -34.08 17.49
N LYS A 147 14.99 -33.18 18.48
CA LYS A 147 13.88 -32.33 18.94
C LYS A 147 13.18 -31.55 17.83
N TRP A 148 13.93 -30.93 16.90
CA TRP A 148 13.35 -30.14 15.83
C TRP A 148 12.76 -30.96 14.68
N LEU A 149 13.26 -32.21 14.49
CA LEU A 149 12.85 -33.07 13.41
C LEU A 149 11.60 -33.91 13.79
N GLY A 150 11.46 -34.27 15.09
CA GLY A 150 10.33 -35.03 15.61
C GLY A 150 10.18 -36.41 14.97
N GLN A 151 8.97 -36.76 14.53
CA GLN A 151 8.67 -38.05 13.92
C GLN A 151 8.92 -38.04 12.42
N VAL A 152 9.57 -39.10 11.92
CA VAL A 152 9.85 -39.34 10.50
C VAL A 152 9.36 -40.72 10.07
N PRO A 153 9.15 -40.97 8.76
CA PRO A 153 8.82 -42.33 8.28
C PRO A 153 9.82 -43.37 8.76
N ALA A 154 9.33 -44.50 9.23
CA ALA A 154 10.16 -45.56 9.86
C ALA A 154 11.28 -46.10 8.95
N HIS A 155 11.06 -46.10 7.65
CA HIS A 155 12.03 -46.58 6.64
C HIS A 155 13.08 -45.51 6.27
N TRP A 156 12.97 -44.25 6.78
CA TRP A 156 13.98 -43.22 6.52
C TRP A 156 15.17 -43.40 7.46
N PHE A 157 16.38 -43.18 6.95
CA PHE A 157 17.57 -43.04 7.78
C PHE A 157 17.87 -41.56 8.05
N ILE A 158 18.50 -41.33 9.18
CA ILE A 158 18.86 -39.97 9.64
C ILE A 158 20.37 -39.89 9.62
N THR A 159 20.88 -38.80 9.03
CA THR A 159 22.32 -38.56 8.96
C THR A 159 22.61 -37.08 9.09
N ASN A 160 23.86 -36.71 9.25
CA ASN A 160 24.27 -35.33 9.32
C ASN A 160 24.69 -34.80 7.94
N LEU A 161 24.63 -33.47 7.77
CA LEU A 161 24.90 -32.82 6.49
C LEU A 161 26.31 -33.10 5.96
N ARG A 162 27.32 -33.25 6.83
CA ARG A 162 28.70 -33.52 6.42
C ARG A 162 28.89 -34.87 5.72
N GLN A 163 27.97 -35.81 5.93
CA GLN A 163 28.01 -37.13 5.26
C GLN A 163 27.42 -37.05 3.85
N LEU A 164 26.58 -36.07 3.58
CA LEU A 164 25.90 -35.90 2.30
C LEU A 164 26.49 -34.80 1.43
N LEU A 165 27.07 -33.76 2.05
CA LEU A 165 27.50 -32.53 1.38
C LEU A 165 28.93 -32.18 1.80
N HIS A 166 29.68 -31.57 0.89
CA HIS A 166 30.95 -30.92 1.18
C HIS A 166 30.93 -29.45 0.75
N VAL A 167 31.73 -28.64 1.42
CA VAL A 167 31.82 -27.22 1.12
C VAL A 167 32.72 -27.03 -0.10
N VAL A 168 32.16 -26.43 -1.16
CA VAL A 168 32.94 -25.92 -2.29
C VAL A 168 33.12 -24.42 -2.04
N SER A 169 34.20 -24.03 -1.37
CA SER A 169 34.55 -22.62 -1.23
C SER A 169 35.56 -22.26 -2.28
N GLU A 170 35.17 -21.52 -3.28
CA GLU A 170 36.11 -20.73 -4.06
C GLU A 170 36.55 -19.51 -3.22
N LYS A 171 37.67 -19.68 -2.48
CA LYS A 171 38.42 -18.51 -2.03
C LYS A 171 39.24 -18.02 -3.23
N LYS A 172 38.74 -16.99 -3.90
CA LYS A 172 39.62 -16.09 -4.65
C LYS A 172 40.30 -15.13 -3.70
#